data_070550b81ccf8072e01c68137c74a9f0
#
_entry.id   070550b81ccf8072e01c68137c74a9f0
#
_cell.length_a   1.000
_cell.length_b   1.000
_cell.length_c   1.000
_cell.angle_alpha   90.00
_cell.angle_beta   90.00
_cell.angle_gamma   90.00
#
_symmetry.space_group_name_H-M   'P 1'
#
loop_
_entity.id
_entity.type
_entity.pdbx_description
1 polymer ?
#
loop_
_entity_poly.entity_id
_entity_poly.type
_entity_poly.pdbx_seq_one_letter_code
_entity_poly.pdbx_strand_id
1 'polypeptide(L)'
;MEYPDKSKVHIYVCDDTNRLEVAKLADELGVGYFGLADNKDAKSGNYNNALRQTSSPLVATFDADMIPYREFLLETVPYFVEQVEAYENGDDYDKSKVGLIQTPQSFYNADIFQFNLFSESTLPNEQDFFSKEINVCNNSHGAAVYTGSNTVIFRKAIEDVGGFPTDTITEDFELGVRMNAAGYVNYSTKSPMASGLVYFEP
;
A
#
# COMPACT_ATOMS: atom_id res chain seq x y z
N MET A 1 1.38 -1.74 -14.42
CA MET A 1 -0.05 -1.57 -14.13
C MET A 1 -0.72 -0.89 -15.32
N GLU A 2 -1.94 -1.30 -15.64
CA GLU A 2 -2.77 -0.67 -16.67
C GLU A 2 -3.69 0.36 -16.02
N TYR A 3 -3.86 1.50 -16.68
CA TYR A 3 -4.82 2.54 -16.32
C TYR A 3 -5.21 3.30 -17.58
N PRO A 4 -6.51 3.67 -17.76
CA PRO A 4 -7.00 4.27 -19.01
C PRO A 4 -6.25 5.54 -19.41
N ASP A 5 -5.94 6.40 -18.45
CA ASP A 5 -5.15 7.61 -18.65
C ASP A 5 -3.81 7.49 -17.91
N LYS A 6 -2.79 7.09 -18.64
CA LYS A 6 -1.44 6.91 -18.08
C LYS A 6 -0.81 8.21 -17.57
N SER A 7 -1.27 9.38 -18.00
CA SER A 7 -0.76 10.67 -17.52
C SER A 7 -1.14 10.93 -16.06
N LYS A 8 -2.12 10.21 -15.53
CA LYS A 8 -2.55 10.28 -14.13
C LYS A 8 -1.79 9.32 -13.21
N VAL A 9 -0.92 8.47 -13.76
CA VAL A 9 -0.14 7.50 -12.97
C VAL A 9 1.30 7.95 -12.87
N HIS A 10 1.70 8.33 -11.66
CA HIS A 10 3.06 8.76 -11.34
C HIS A 10 3.73 7.70 -10.47
N ILE A 11 4.91 7.25 -10.87
CA ILE A 11 5.67 6.22 -10.15
C ILE A 11 6.89 6.86 -9.53
N TYR A 12 7.13 6.56 -8.26
CA TYR A 12 8.26 7.08 -7.50
C TYR A 12 8.97 5.95 -6.76
N VAL A 13 10.29 6.00 -6.77
CA VAL A 13 11.14 5.20 -5.89
C VAL A 13 11.45 6.04 -4.66
N CYS A 14 11.10 5.51 -3.48
CA CYS A 14 11.41 6.14 -2.19
C CYS A 14 12.60 5.41 -1.58
N ASP A 15 13.74 6.09 -1.43
CA ASP A 15 15.00 5.51 -0.94
C ASP A 15 15.40 6.15 0.39
N ASP A 16 15.50 5.37 1.43
CA ASP A 16 15.79 5.81 2.81
C ASP A 16 17.27 6.10 3.08
N THR A 17 18.15 5.82 2.12
CA THR A 17 19.59 6.03 2.24
C THR A 17 20.17 6.93 1.15
N ASN A 18 19.34 7.47 0.27
CA ASN A 18 19.71 8.41 -0.79
C ASN A 18 20.86 7.88 -1.70
N ARG A 19 20.71 6.65 -2.19
CA ARG A 19 21.71 5.95 -3.00
C ARG A 19 21.75 6.47 -4.44
N LEU A 20 22.95 6.86 -4.89
CA LEU A 20 23.15 7.41 -6.23
C LEU A 20 22.81 6.39 -7.34
N GLU A 21 23.12 5.12 -7.12
CA GLU A 21 22.81 4.03 -8.04
C GLU A 21 21.32 3.81 -8.20
N VAL A 22 20.53 3.96 -7.12
CA VAL A 22 19.07 3.86 -7.17
C VAL A 22 18.47 5.07 -7.89
N ALA A 23 19.00 6.27 -7.64
CA ALA A 23 18.57 7.48 -8.33
C ALA A 23 18.84 7.39 -9.85
N LYS A 24 20.00 6.87 -10.26
CA LYS A 24 20.30 6.63 -11.68
C LYS A 24 19.38 5.61 -12.33
N LEU A 25 19.11 4.52 -11.63
CA LEU A 25 18.17 3.50 -12.12
C LEU A 25 16.75 4.07 -12.29
N ALA A 26 16.30 4.89 -11.34
CA ALA A 26 15.01 5.57 -11.45
C ALA A 26 14.95 6.48 -12.69
N ASP A 27 16.00 7.26 -12.94
CA ASP A 27 16.13 8.12 -14.14
C ASP A 27 16.11 7.29 -15.43
N GLU A 28 16.89 6.21 -15.50
CA GLU A 28 16.92 5.27 -16.65
C GLU A 28 15.55 4.65 -16.94
N LEU A 29 14.76 4.40 -15.90
CA LEU A 29 13.41 3.84 -16.02
C LEU A 29 12.32 4.91 -16.24
N GLY A 30 12.68 6.19 -16.21
CA GLY A 30 11.74 7.31 -16.37
C GLY A 30 10.74 7.43 -15.22
N VAL A 31 11.12 7.07 -14.00
CA VAL A 31 10.31 7.20 -12.77
C VAL A 31 10.90 8.23 -11.83
N GLY A 32 10.06 8.84 -10.97
CA GLY A 32 10.54 9.81 -9.99
C GLY A 32 11.36 9.15 -8.88
N TYR A 33 12.20 9.94 -8.22
CA TYR A 33 13.03 9.49 -7.11
C TYR A 33 12.95 10.45 -5.93
N PHE A 34 12.73 9.90 -4.74
CA PHE A 34 12.79 10.63 -3.48
C PHE A 34 13.79 9.96 -2.55
N GLY A 35 14.94 10.58 -2.36
CA GLY A 35 15.94 10.16 -1.38
C GLY A 35 15.74 10.82 -0.02
N LEU A 36 15.98 10.10 1.06
CA LEU A 36 15.97 10.58 2.43
C LEU A 36 17.33 10.27 3.08
N ALA A 37 18.17 11.29 3.26
CA ALA A 37 19.58 11.12 3.61
C ALA A 37 19.83 10.46 4.97
N ASP A 38 18.92 10.62 5.93
CA ASP A 38 19.16 10.27 7.34
C ASP A 38 18.46 8.99 7.80
N ASN A 39 17.79 8.26 6.90
CA ASN A 39 16.92 7.11 7.23
C ASN A 39 16.03 7.38 8.46
N LYS A 40 15.64 8.64 8.64
CA LYS A 40 14.82 9.04 9.77
C LYS A 40 13.41 8.50 9.62
N ASP A 41 12.94 7.80 10.65
CA ASP A 41 11.60 7.22 10.72
C ASP A 41 11.34 6.13 9.66
N ALA A 42 12.42 5.50 9.14
CA ALA A 42 12.39 4.36 8.22
C ALA A 42 11.38 4.53 7.06
N LYS A 43 10.58 3.51 6.76
CA LYS A 43 9.59 3.47 5.69
C LYS A 43 8.55 4.61 5.79
N SER A 44 8.03 4.89 6.98
CA SER A 44 7.07 5.98 7.22
C SER A 44 7.67 7.36 6.95
N GLY A 45 8.92 7.58 7.35
CA GLY A 45 9.65 8.81 7.05
C GLY A 45 9.76 9.07 5.54
N ASN A 46 10.05 8.01 4.79
CA ASN A 46 10.13 8.05 3.33
C ASN A 46 8.78 8.33 2.68
N TYR A 47 7.73 7.66 3.10
CA TYR A 47 6.38 7.92 2.60
C TYR A 47 5.92 9.35 2.91
N ASN A 48 6.15 9.84 4.12
CA ASN A 48 5.86 11.23 4.49
C ASN A 48 6.68 12.23 3.66
N ASN A 49 7.93 11.91 3.32
CA ASN A 49 8.74 12.72 2.43
C ASN A 49 8.16 12.79 1.02
N ALA A 50 7.73 11.67 0.46
CA ALA A 50 7.08 11.58 -0.84
C ALA A 50 5.72 12.32 -0.86
N LEU A 51 4.91 12.20 0.19
CA LEU A 51 3.63 12.91 0.32
C LEU A 51 3.80 14.42 0.24
N ARG A 52 4.83 14.99 0.87
CA ARG A 52 5.09 16.44 0.82
C ARG A 52 5.46 16.95 -0.56
N GLN A 53 5.91 16.09 -1.45
CA GLN A 53 6.42 16.44 -2.79
C GLN A 53 5.47 16.02 -3.92
N THR A 54 4.32 15.43 -3.59
CA THR A 54 3.32 14.95 -4.55
C THR A 54 1.94 15.46 -4.17
N SER A 55 0.98 15.41 -5.11
CA SER A 55 -0.37 15.96 -4.90
C SER A 55 -1.50 15.07 -5.42
N SER A 56 -1.21 13.88 -5.96
CA SER A 56 -2.26 12.99 -6.45
C SER A 56 -3.25 12.62 -5.35
N PRO A 57 -4.56 12.56 -5.61
CA PRO A 57 -5.58 12.29 -4.58
C PRO A 57 -5.53 10.88 -4.04
N LEU A 58 -4.94 9.95 -4.77
CA LEU A 58 -4.71 8.57 -4.35
C LEU A 58 -3.22 8.26 -4.25
N VAL A 59 -2.85 7.43 -3.30
CA VAL A 59 -1.49 6.94 -3.07
C VAL A 59 -1.51 5.42 -3.08
N ALA A 60 -0.70 4.81 -3.93
CA ALA A 60 -0.48 3.37 -3.92
C ALA A 60 0.88 3.06 -3.29
N THR A 61 0.92 2.13 -2.35
CA THR A 61 2.14 1.73 -1.64
C THR A 61 2.53 0.29 -1.98
N PHE A 62 3.83 0.09 -2.26
CA PHE A 62 4.42 -1.22 -2.52
C PHE A 62 5.77 -1.33 -1.84
N ASP A 63 6.08 -2.51 -1.32
CA ASP A 63 7.45 -2.87 -1.00
C ASP A 63 8.24 -3.10 -2.30
N ALA A 64 9.54 -2.89 -2.25
CA ALA A 64 10.40 -2.91 -3.46
C ALA A 64 10.47 -4.29 -4.13
N ASP A 65 10.15 -5.35 -3.41
CA ASP A 65 10.10 -6.74 -3.86
C ASP A 65 8.71 -7.19 -4.34
N MET A 66 7.70 -6.33 -4.23
CA MET A 66 6.34 -6.61 -4.70
C MET A 66 6.14 -6.17 -6.15
N ILE A 67 5.66 -7.08 -6.97
CA ILE A 67 5.36 -6.87 -8.40
C ILE A 67 3.84 -6.73 -8.55
N PRO A 68 3.31 -5.52 -8.78
CA PRO A 68 1.88 -5.33 -8.98
C PRO A 68 1.41 -5.96 -10.29
N TYR A 69 0.21 -6.55 -10.28
CA TYR A 69 -0.43 -7.05 -11.48
C TYR A 69 -0.93 -5.88 -12.35
N ARG A 70 -1.21 -6.18 -13.61
CA ARG A 70 -1.68 -5.16 -14.56
C ARG A 70 -2.96 -4.50 -14.12
N GLU A 71 -3.85 -5.27 -13.54
CA GLU A 71 -5.21 -4.91 -13.14
C GLU A 71 -5.28 -4.19 -11.79
N PHE A 72 -4.17 -4.05 -11.04
CA PHE A 72 -4.17 -3.50 -9.70
C PHE A 72 -4.95 -2.18 -9.57
N LEU A 73 -4.66 -1.20 -10.43
CA LEU A 73 -5.36 0.09 -10.38
C LEU A 73 -6.82 0.00 -10.87
N LEU A 74 -7.10 -0.89 -11.84
CA LEU A 74 -8.45 -1.09 -12.37
C LEU A 74 -9.38 -1.71 -11.33
N GLU A 75 -8.84 -2.54 -10.43
CA GLU A 75 -9.60 -3.22 -9.37
C GLU A 75 -9.71 -2.40 -8.08
N THR A 76 -8.80 -1.46 -7.85
CA THR A 76 -8.75 -0.71 -6.58
C THR A 76 -9.25 0.73 -6.69
N VAL A 77 -8.93 1.45 -7.76
CA VAL A 77 -9.31 2.88 -7.93
C VAL A 77 -10.82 3.11 -8.01
N PRO A 78 -11.64 2.22 -8.60
CA PRO A 78 -13.10 2.45 -8.69
C PRO A 78 -13.79 2.68 -7.34
N TYR A 79 -13.26 2.15 -6.25
CA TYR A 79 -13.82 2.37 -4.90
C TYR A 79 -13.73 3.83 -4.42
N PHE A 80 -12.88 4.65 -5.06
CA PHE A 80 -12.60 6.01 -4.63
C PHE A 80 -13.17 7.10 -5.56
N VAL A 81 -13.71 6.73 -6.72
CA VAL A 81 -14.01 7.72 -7.80
C VAL A 81 -14.91 8.84 -7.29
N GLU A 82 -16.06 8.50 -6.68
CA GLU A 82 -17.01 9.51 -6.23
C GLU A 82 -16.43 10.45 -5.17
N GLN A 83 -15.65 9.92 -4.22
CA GLN A 83 -15.06 10.76 -3.17
C GLN A 83 -13.88 11.60 -3.64
N VAL A 84 -13.14 11.11 -4.65
CA VAL A 84 -12.07 11.89 -5.29
C VAL A 84 -12.67 13.04 -6.09
N GLU A 85 -13.74 12.78 -6.87
CA GLU A 85 -14.46 13.83 -7.61
C GLU A 85 -15.02 14.91 -6.67
N ALA A 86 -15.66 14.50 -5.57
CA ALA A 86 -16.16 15.44 -4.57
C ALA A 86 -15.03 16.27 -3.95
N TYR A 87 -13.93 15.62 -3.59
CA TYR A 87 -12.76 16.28 -3.02
C TYR A 87 -12.12 17.29 -3.99
N GLU A 88 -11.93 16.93 -5.26
CA GLU A 88 -11.36 17.80 -6.31
C GLU A 88 -12.26 19.00 -6.61
N ASN A 89 -13.57 18.83 -6.53
CA ASN A 89 -14.54 19.91 -6.72
C ASN A 89 -14.68 20.83 -5.50
N GLY A 90 -14.08 20.47 -4.37
CA GLY A 90 -14.22 21.21 -3.11
C GLY A 90 -15.57 20.99 -2.43
N ASP A 91 -16.28 19.94 -2.80
CA ASP A 91 -17.53 19.54 -2.17
C ASP A 91 -17.27 18.85 -0.83
N ASP A 92 -18.27 18.90 0.06
CA ASP A 92 -18.21 18.17 1.32
C ASP A 92 -18.29 16.66 1.04
N TYR A 93 -17.29 15.90 1.46
CA TYR A 93 -17.29 14.44 1.30
C TYR A 93 -17.49 13.76 2.66
N ASP A 94 -18.28 12.71 2.62
CA ASP A 94 -18.57 11.92 3.80
C ASP A 94 -17.32 11.09 4.20
N LYS A 95 -16.85 11.30 5.44
CA LYS A 95 -15.72 10.54 6.01
C LYS A 95 -16.04 9.05 6.24
N SER A 96 -17.31 8.64 6.18
CA SER A 96 -17.68 7.22 6.15
C SER A 96 -17.26 6.51 4.86
N LYS A 97 -16.67 7.24 3.91
CA LYS A 97 -16.13 6.71 2.68
C LYS A 97 -14.76 6.04 2.88
N VAL A 98 -14.21 5.49 1.79
CA VAL A 98 -13.06 4.60 1.83
C VAL A 98 -11.79 5.35 2.21
N GLY A 99 -11.11 4.91 3.27
CA GLY A 99 -9.77 5.35 3.63
C GLY A 99 -8.72 4.63 2.82
N LEU A 100 -8.82 3.29 2.75
CA LEU A 100 -7.90 2.46 1.97
C LEU A 100 -8.59 1.18 1.44
N ILE A 101 -7.99 0.66 0.37
CA ILE A 101 -8.27 -0.68 -0.18
C ILE A 101 -6.97 -1.47 -0.11
N GLN A 102 -6.93 -2.44 0.80
CA GLN A 102 -5.84 -3.40 0.94
C GLN A 102 -6.05 -4.57 -0.02
N THR A 103 -5.03 -4.95 -0.79
CA THR A 103 -5.04 -6.23 -1.49
C THR A 103 -4.12 -7.23 -0.79
N PRO A 104 -4.45 -8.53 -0.78
CA PRO A 104 -3.63 -9.53 -0.11
C PRO A 104 -2.19 -9.53 -0.62
N GLN A 105 -1.24 -9.66 0.29
CA GLN A 105 0.12 -10.04 -0.08
C GLN A 105 0.10 -11.49 -0.56
N SER A 106 0.74 -11.76 -1.69
CA SER A 106 0.88 -13.09 -2.27
C SER A 106 2.33 -13.31 -2.65
N PHE A 107 2.78 -14.56 -2.54
CA PHE A 107 4.16 -14.92 -2.81
C PHE A 107 4.21 -16.04 -3.83
N TYR A 108 5.20 -16.04 -4.72
CA TYR A 108 5.36 -17.05 -5.77
C TYR A 108 6.35 -18.15 -5.40
N ASN A 109 6.98 -18.07 -4.24
CA ASN A 109 7.80 -19.12 -3.66
C ASN A 109 7.19 -19.61 -2.33
N ALA A 110 7.48 -20.86 -1.98
CA ALA A 110 7.06 -21.44 -0.72
C ALA A 110 7.70 -20.72 0.47
N ASP A 111 6.99 -20.61 1.59
CA ASP A 111 7.59 -20.19 2.85
C ASP A 111 8.41 -21.32 3.49
N ILE A 112 9.14 -20.99 4.57
CA ILE A 112 10.04 -21.95 5.23
C ILE A 112 9.29 -23.18 5.77
N PHE A 113 8.04 -23.03 6.21
CA PHE A 113 7.24 -24.13 6.73
C PHE A 113 6.76 -25.02 5.59
N GLN A 114 6.21 -24.42 4.53
CA GLN A 114 5.80 -25.16 3.34
C GLN A 114 6.98 -25.97 2.76
N PHE A 115 8.15 -25.33 2.61
CA PHE A 115 9.35 -25.95 2.07
C PHE A 115 9.84 -27.10 2.94
N ASN A 116 10.01 -26.90 4.25
CA ASN A 116 10.53 -27.91 5.17
C ASN A 116 9.57 -29.09 5.39
N LEU A 117 8.27 -28.88 5.23
CA LEU A 117 7.24 -29.91 5.37
C LEU A 117 6.84 -30.56 4.04
N PHE A 118 7.45 -30.16 2.92
CA PHE A 118 7.08 -30.59 1.56
C PHE A 118 5.57 -30.44 1.31
N SER A 119 5.02 -29.29 1.71
CA SER A 119 3.57 -29.05 1.75
C SER A 119 3.12 -27.88 0.88
N GLU A 120 3.92 -27.43 -0.07
CA GLU A 120 3.69 -26.28 -0.93
C GLU A 120 2.35 -26.35 -1.69
N SER A 121 1.91 -27.57 -2.01
CA SER A 121 0.66 -27.81 -2.73
C SER A 121 -0.55 -28.06 -1.82
N THR A 122 -0.35 -28.20 -0.51
CA THR A 122 -1.39 -28.67 0.43
C THR A 122 -1.71 -27.69 1.54
N LEU A 123 -0.74 -26.87 1.92
CA LEU A 123 -0.91 -25.84 2.95
C LEU A 123 -0.74 -24.45 2.32
N PRO A 124 -1.64 -23.50 2.62
CA PRO A 124 -1.46 -22.11 2.22
C PRO A 124 -0.24 -21.51 2.94
N ASN A 125 0.33 -20.46 2.35
CA ASN A 125 1.32 -19.62 3.03
C ASN A 125 0.71 -19.05 4.32
N GLU A 126 1.52 -18.85 5.36
CA GLU A 126 1.04 -18.32 6.65
C GLU A 126 0.31 -16.99 6.49
N GLN A 127 0.81 -16.12 5.65
CA GLN A 127 0.18 -14.81 5.41
C GLN A 127 -1.12 -14.89 4.61
N ASP A 128 -1.34 -15.93 3.84
CA ASP A 128 -2.58 -16.10 3.06
C ASP A 128 -3.81 -16.18 3.96
N PHE A 129 -3.72 -16.89 5.10
CA PHE A 129 -4.84 -16.99 6.03
C PHE A 129 -5.22 -15.63 6.62
N PHE A 130 -4.22 -14.86 7.06
CA PHE A 130 -4.47 -13.52 7.56
C PHE A 130 -5.04 -12.61 6.45
N SER A 131 -4.39 -12.54 5.31
CA SER A 131 -4.70 -11.58 4.25
C SER A 131 -6.02 -11.88 3.54
N LYS A 132 -6.31 -13.17 3.27
CA LYS A 132 -7.45 -13.59 2.44
C LYS A 132 -8.70 -13.93 3.25
N GLU A 133 -8.56 -14.24 4.55
CA GLU A 133 -9.68 -14.64 5.40
C GLU A 133 -9.91 -13.62 6.53
N ILE A 134 -8.95 -13.43 7.43
CA ILE A 134 -9.13 -12.56 8.61
C ILE A 134 -9.33 -11.11 8.18
N ASN A 135 -8.45 -10.57 7.33
CA ASN A 135 -8.53 -9.17 6.91
C ASN A 135 -9.79 -8.88 6.08
N VAL A 136 -10.24 -9.85 5.28
CA VAL A 136 -11.51 -9.77 4.55
C VAL A 136 -12.72 -9.81 5.49
N CYS A 137 -12.68 -10.62 6.56
CA CYS A 137 -13.74 -10.63 7.57
C CYS A 137 -13.91 -9.27 8.26
N ASN A 138 -12.83 -8.51 8.43
CA ASN A 138 -12.85 -7.17 9.01
C ASN A 138 -13.65 -6.15 8.17
N ASN A 139 -13.91 -6.44 6.89
CA ASN A 139 -14.75 -5.60 6.03
C ASN A 139 -16.16 -5.41 6.58
N SER A 140 -16.69 -6.37 7.34
CA SER A 140 -18.01 -6.25 7.97
C SER A 140 -18.13 -5.06 8.92
N HIS A 141 -17.00 -4.55 9.39
CA HIS A 141 -16.90 -3.40 10.28
C HIS A 141 -16.16 -2.20 9.62
N GLY A 142 -15.82 -2.31 8.33
CA GLY A 142 -15.01 -1.29 7.64
C GLY A 142 -13.61 -1.09 8.25
N ALA A 143 -13.07 -2.16 8.88
CA ALA A 143 -11.85 -2.12 9.68
C ALA A 143 -10.75 -3.05 9.16
N ALA A 144 -10.64 -3.19 7.84
CA ALA A 144 -9.51 -3.93 7.25
C ALA A 144 -8.18 -3.28 7.67
N VAL A 145 -7.22 -4.14 7.98
CA VAL A 145 -5.89 -3.72 8.43
C VAL A 145 -5.04 -3.34 7.22
N TYR A 146 -4.36 -2.21 7.31
CA TYR A 146 -3.28 -1.86 6.39
C TYR A 146 -2.03 -2.67 6.73
N THR A 147 -1.42 -3.28 5.74
CA THR A 147 -0.24 -4.16 5.90
C THR A 147 1.02 -3.62 5.23
N GLY A 148 1.07 -2.30 5.02
CA GLY A 148 2.27 -1.59 4.56
C GLY A 148 2.55 -1.66 3.06
N SER A 149 1.91 -2.56 2.32
CA SER A 149 2.16 -2.81 0.90
C SER A 149 0.88 -3.18 0.16
N ASN A 150 0.90 -3.14 -1.18
CA ASN A 150 -0.19 -3.58 -2.06
C ASN A 150 -1.53 -2.89 -1.79
N THR A 151 -1.50 -1.62 -1.47
CA THR A 151 -2.65 -0.86 -0.97
C THR A 151 -2.82 0.42 -1.75
N VAL A 152 -4.07 0.79 -2.03
CA VAL A 152 -4.43 2.16 -2.48
C VAL A 152 -5.09 2.88 -1.32
N ILE A 153 -4.63 4.11 -1.06
CA ILE A 153 -5.03 4.92 0.09
C ILE A 153 -5.51 6.29 -0.41
N PHE A 154 -6.59 6.79 0.13
CA PHE A 154 -7.04 8.15 -0.11
C PHE A 154 -6.09 9.12 0.60
N ARG A 155 -5.43 10.01 -0.17
CA ARG A 155 -4.43 10.96 0.37
C ARG A 155 -4.99 11.77 1.55
N LYS A 156 -6.20 12.31 1.39
CA LYS A 156 -6.82 13.13 2.42
C LYS A 156 -7.02 12.36 3.74
N ALA A 157 -7.28 11.04 3.68
CA ALA A 157 -7.35 10.22 4.87
C ALA A 157 -6.00 10.11 5.60
N ILE A 158 -4.88 10.04 4.85
CA ILE A 158 -3.54 10.08 5.43
C ILE A 158 -3.29 11.46 6.09
N GLU A 159 -3.62 12.54 5.39
CA GLU A 159 -3.41 13.91 5.87
C GLU A 159 -4.24 14.22 7.13
N ASP A 160 -5.50 13.78 7.17
CA ASP A 160 -6.41 14.00 8.30
C ASP A 160 -5.94 13.32 9.59
N VAL A 161 -5.14 12.27 9.49
CA VAL A 161 -4.58 11.55 10.66
C VAL A 161 -3.13 11.94 10.96
N GLY A 162 -2.59 12.94 10.26
CA GLY A 162 -1.27 13.51 10.50
C GLY A 162 -0.12 12.86 9.73
N GLY A 163 -0.41 12.08 8.69
CA GLY A 163 0.58 11.38 7.87
C GLY A 163 0.78 9.92 8.28
N PHE A 164 1.80 9.28 7.71
CA PHE A 164 2.21 7.95 8.15
C PHE A 164 2.83 8.03 9.55
N PRO A 165 2.42 7.18 10.51
CA PRO A 165 2.94 7.17 11.87
C PRO A 165 4.45 6.90 11.89
N THR A 166 5.17 7.56 12.81
CA THR A 166 6.63 7.45 12.96
C THR A 166 7.06 7.07 14.37
N ASP A 167 6.11 6.91 15.26
CA ASP A 167 6.29 6.70 16.70
C ASP A 167 5.99 5.26 17.16
N THR A 168 5.76 4.35 16.21
CA THR A 168 5.45 2.94 16.44
C THR A 168 6.23 2.03 15.49
N ILE A 169 6.43 0.77 15.88
CA ILE A 169 7.06 -0.26 15.04
C ILE A 169 6.07 -0.83 14.02
N THR A 170 4.77 -0.79 14.33
CA THR A 170 3.67 -1.28 13.47
C THR A 170 2.93 -0.08 12.86
N GLU A 171 3.65 0.74 12.12
CA GLU A 171 3.19 2.01 11.56
C GLU A 171 2.02 1.84 10.59
N ASP A 172 2.00 0.74 9.86
CA ASP A 172 0.94 0.37 8.94
C ASP A 172 -0.36 0.05 9.68
N PHE A 173 -0.31 -0.85 10.66
CA PHE A 173 -1.46 -1.16 11.50
C PHE A 173 -2.02 0.11 12.15
N GLU A 174 -1.15 0.94 12.71
CA GLU A 174 -1.54 2.18 13.38
C GLU A 174 -2.21 3.17 12.42
N LEU A 175 -1.70 3.31 11.19
CA LEU A 175 -2.32 4.17 10.18
C LEU A 175 -3.78 3.75 9.92
N GLY A 176 -4.02 2.45 9.72
CA GLY A 176 -5.37 1.91 9.53
C GLY A 176 -6.30 2.21 10.70
N VAL A 177 -5.82 2.04 11.94
CA VAL A 177 -6.58 2.33 13.17
C VAL A 177 -6.87 3.83 13.30
N ARG A 178 -5.89 4.70 13.04
CA ARG A 178 -6.08 6.16 13.07
C ARG A 178 -7.13 6.61 12.04
N MET A 179 -7.12 6.03 10.83
CA MET A 179 -8.13 6.31 9.81
C MET A 179 -9.52 5.90 10.25
N ASN A 180 -9.68 4.70 10.81
CA ASN A 180 -10.98 4.27 11.35
C ASN A 180 -11.45 5.18 12.50
N ALA A 181 -10.56 5.58 13.40
CA ALA A 181 -10.88 6.52 14.48
C ALA A 181 -11.30 7.90 13.96
N ALA A 182 -10.79 8.32 12.81
CA ALA A 182 -11.17 9.55 12.12
C ALA A 182 -12.49 9.43 11.31
N GLY A 183 -13.09 8.23 11.25
CA GLY A 183 -14.38 7.97 10.59
C GLY A 183 -14.26 7.40 9.17
N TYR A 184 -13.05 7.12 8.69
CA TYR A 184 -12.86 6.43 7.41
C TYR A 184 -13.15 4.93 7.56
N VAL A 185 -13.56 4.30 6.46
CA VAL A 185 -13.73 2.85 6.39
C VAL A 185 -12.63 2.23 5.53
N ASN A 186 -12.08 1.13 6.00
CA ASN A 186 -11.00 0.41 5.34
C ASN A 186 -11.51 -0.95 4.86
N TYR A 187 -11.18 -1.33 3.63
CA TYR A 187 -11.59 -2.60 3.05
C TYR A 187 -10.38 -3.40 2.54
N SER A 188 -10.52 -4.73 2.58
CA SER A 188 -9.59 -5.68 1.98
C SER A 188 -10.25 -6.44 0.84
N THR A 189 -9.55 -6.61 -0.29
CA THR A 189 -10.00 -7.50 -1.36
C THR A 189 -9.63 -8.95 -1.03
N LYS A 190 -10.33 -9.92 -1.65
CA LYS A 190 -10.00 -11.34 -1.50
C LYS A 190 -8.91 -11.79 -2.49
N SER A 191 -8.88 -11.17 -3.65
CA SER A 191 -7.93 -11.52 -4.71
C SER A 191 -6.64 -10.73 -4.56
N PRO A 192 -5.46 -11.38 -4.57
CA PRO A 192 -4.19 -10.68 -4.59
C PRO A 192 -4.01 -9.93 -5.90
N MET A 193 -3.47 -8.72 -5.82
CA MET A 193 -3.19 -7.86 -6.98
C MET A 193 -1.70 -7.52 -7.11
N ALA A 194 -0.86 -8.19 -6.33
CA ALA A 194 0.58 -8.16 -6.43
C ALA A 194 1.17 -9.48 -5.92
N SER A 195 2.39 -9.78 -6.33
CA SER A 195 3.13 -10.96 -5.88
C SER A 195 4.58 -10.60 -5.60
N GLY A 196 5.14 -11.17 -4.56
CA GLY A 196 6.52 -10.95 -4.13
C GLY A 196 7.27 -12.24 -3.83
N LEU A 197 8.46 -12.09 -3.27
CA LEU A 197 9.29 -13.19 -2.77
C LEU A 197 9.16 -13.30 -1.25
N VAL A 198 8.95 -14.50 -0.75
CA VAL A 198 9.22 -14.78 0.67
C VAL A 198 10.73 -14.92 0.83
N TYR A 199 11.31 -14.11 1.71
CA TYR A 199 12.72 -14.25 2.06
C TYR A 199 12.94 -15.45 2.97
N PHE A 200 13.95 -16.24 2.61
CA PHE A 200 14.56 -17.20 3.51
C PHE A 200 15.87 -16.60 4.00
N GLU A 201 15.94 -16.15 5.24
CA GLU A 201 17.24 -16.07 5.89
C GLU A 201 17.55 -17.46 6.46
N PRO A 202 18.69 -18.06 6.09
CA PRO A 202 19.08 -19.37 6.59
C PRO A 202 19.48 -19.33 8.08
#